data_7f708b14e12c4069e57a0ba9fb30840b
#
_entry.id   7f708b14e12c4069e57a0ba9fb30840b
#
_cell.length_a   1.000
_cell.length_b   1.000
_cell.length_c   1.000
_cell.angle_alpha   90.00
_cell.angle_beta   90.00
_cell.angle_gamma   90.00
#
_symmetry.space_group_name_H-M   'P 1'
#
loop_
_entity.id
_entity.type
_entity.pdbx_description
1 polymer ?
#
loop_
_entity_poly.entity_id
_entity_poly.type
_entity_poly.pdbx_seq_one_letter_code
_entity_poly.pdbx_strand_id
1 'polypeptide(L)'
;MIYFDNGATTFPKPKSVVNAVNYAITKIGANPGRGGHNMAIKASDVLFECRNNAAKLFDIENPENVIITNNCTTALNTVIKGILKPGDHAVISSYEHNAVVRPLEYLKSNGVEYSVADVDYNDTEKTIGNFRKAFKENTKLVVCTHASNVFGIKLPIQRIAALCKLNGILFCTDAAQTAGIIPISLKNSDIDYLCTAGHKGLYGPMGTGLLVINSDTIPESLIQGGTGSLSAQVNQIGRAHV
;
A
#
# COMPACT_ATOMS: atom_id res chain seq x y z
N MET A 1 -26.83 -3.35 -18.69
CA MET A 1 -26.35 -4.17 -17.56
C MET A 1 -26.19 -3.26 -16.36
N ILE A 2 -26.71 -3.62 -15.20
CA ILE A 2 -26.49 -2.94 -13.93
C ILE A 2 -25.38 -3.72 -13.21
N TYR A 3 -24.31 -3.02 -12.78
CA TYR A 3 -23.16 -3.64 -12.13
C TYR A 3 -23.00 -3.08 -10.70
N PHE A 4 -23.13 -3.94 -9.70
CA PHE A 4 -23.10 -3.58 -8.28
C PHE A 4 -21.88 -4.13 -7.53
N ASP A 5 -20.87 -4.69 -8.23
CA ASP A 5 -19.71 -5.32 -7.62
C ASP A 5 -18.44 -4.46 -7.74
N ASN A 6 -18.58 -3.12 -7.64
CA ASN A 6 -17.42 -2.21 -7.69
C ASN A 6 -16.43 -2.40 -6.53
N GLY A 7 -16.86 -2.99 -5.43
CA GLY A 7 -15.99 -3.35 -4.31
C GLY A 7 -14.97 -4.44 -4.66
N ALA A 8 -15.29 -5.32 -5.60
CA ALA A 8 -14.35 -6.31 -6.15
C ALA A 8 -13.42 -5.68 -7.19
N THR A 9 -14.00 -5.00 -8.20
CA THR A 9 -13.29 -4.19 -9.19
C THR A 9 -14.24 -3.19 -9.82
N THR A 10 -13.79 -2.02 -10.22
CA THR A 10 -14.67 -1.04 -10.88
C THR A 10 -14.97 -1.43 -12.32
N PHE A 11 -16.24 -1.30 -12.72
CA PHE A 11 -16.69 -1.50 -14.09
C PHE A 11 -17.91 -0.61 -14.40
N PRO A 12 -18.02 -0.01 -15.61
CA PRO A 12 -17.00 0.02 -16.68
C PRO A 12 -15.79 0.91 -16.31
N LYS A 13 -14.65 0.64 -16.95
CA LYS A 13 -13.50 1.54 -16.84
C LYS A 13 -13.74 2.81 -17.65
N PRO A 14 -13.29 3.99 -17.19
CA PRO A 14 -13.35 5.24 -17.96
C PRO A 14 -12.68 5.09 -19.34
N LYS A 15 -13.23 5.72 -20.36
CA LYS A 15 -12.65 5.69 -21.73
C LYS A 15 -11.19 6.17 -21.74
N SER A 16 -10.85 7.16 -20.91
CA SER A 16 -9.47 7.65 -20.77
C SER A 16 -8.51 6.56 -20.34
N VAL A 17 -8.90 5.71 -19.40
CA VAL A 17 -8.08 4.57 -18.92
C VAL A 17 -7.90 3.52 -20.03
N VAL A 18 -8.98 3.16 -20.72
CA VAL A 18 -8.93 2.22 -21.85
C VAL A 18 -8.01 2.73 -22.95
N ASN A 19 -8.14 4.02 -23.31
CA ASN A 19 -7.32 4.65 -24.33
C ASN A 19 -5.84 4.70 -23.92
N ALA A 20 -5.53 5.04 -22.66
CA ALA A 20 -4.16 5.08 -22.14
C ALA A 20 -3.49 3.70 -22.18
N VAL A 21 -4.20 2.64 -21.78
CA VAL A 21 -3.70 1.26 -21.86
C VAL A 21 -3.44 0.86 -23.32
N ASN A 22 -4.39 1.11 -24.21
CA ASN A 22 -4.22 0.83 -25.63
C ASN A 22 -3.04 1.60 -26.23
N TYR A 23 -2.90 2.88 -25.90
CA TYR A 23 -1.76 3.70 -26.35
C TYR A 23 -0.43 3.14 -25.82
N ALA A 24 -0.36 2.77 -24.55
CA ALA A 24 0.85 2.18 -23.96
C ALA A 24 1.28 0.92 -24.70
N ILE A 25 0.35 0.01 -24.99
CA ILE A 25 0.64 -1.27 -25.69
C ILE A 25 1.04 -1.02 -27.16
N THR A 26 0.35 -0.12 -27.85
CA THR A 26 0.50 0.03 -29.31
C THR A 26 1.55 1.05 -29.74
N LYS A 27 1.91 2.02 -28.87
CA LYS A 27 2.74 3.18 -29.23
C LYS A 27 4.01 3.34 -28.37
N ILE A 28 4.02 2.87 -27.13
CA ILE A 28 5.15 3.06 -26.20
C ILE A 28 5.55 1.76 -25.49
N GLY A 29 5.34 0.61 -26.11
CA GLY A 29 5.61 -0.72 -25.53
C GLY A 29 7.10 -1.04 -25.37
N ALA A 30 7.93 -0.10 -24.90
CA ALA A 30 9.34 -0.29 -24.61
C ALA A 30 9.59 -0.40 -23.09
N ASN A 31 10.71 -1.04 -22.72
CA ASN A 31 11.11 -1.14 -21.31
C ASN A 31 11.59 0.22 -20.79
N PRO A 32 10.95 0.80 -19.75
CA PRO A 32 11.39 2.04 -19.16
C PRO A 32 12.77 1.87 -18.50
N GLY A 33 13.63 2.89 -18.60
CA GLY A 33 14.93 2.95 -17.92
C GLY A 33 16.06 2.15 -18.56
N ARG A 34 15.84 1.45 -19.69
CA ARG A 34 16.89 0.62 -20.33
C ARG A 34 17.37 1.08 -21.69
N GLY A 35 16.93 2.18 -22.21
CA GLY A 35 17.36 2.64 -23.52
C GLY A 35 17.32 4.14 -23.67
N GLY A 36 18.31 4.70 -24.36
CA GLY A 36 18.33 6.12 -24.72
C GLY A 36 17.45 6.45 -25.93
N HIS A 37 16.58 5.53 -26.39
CA HIS A 37 15.71 5.77 -27.52
C HIS A 37 14.34 6.32 -27.08
N ASN A 38 13.70 7.06 -27.99
CA ASN A 38 12.47 7.82 -27.71
C ASN A 38 11.32 7.01 -27.08
N MET A 39 11.17 5.73 -27.43
CA MET A 39 10.10 4.89 -26.84
C MET A 39 10.39 4.56 -25.36
N ALA A 40 11.64 4.27 -25.00
CA ALA A 40 12.02 4.00 -23.60
C ALA A 40 11.89 5.26 -22.75
N ILE A 41 12.25 6.43 -23.29
CA ILE A 41 12.06 7.72 -22.61
C ILE A 41 10.56 7.95 -22.35
N LYS A 42 9.70 7.82 -23.36
CA LYS A 42 8.24 7.96 -23.19
C LYS A 42 7.66 6.99 -22.17
N ALA A 43 8.15 5.73 -22.14
CA ALA A 43 7.71 4.75 -21.12
C ALA A 43 8.12 5.19 -19.71
N SER A 44 9.33 5.73 -19.54
CA SER A 44 9.80 6.31 -18.28
C SER A 44 8.98 7.52 -17.85
N ASP A 45 8.64 8.40 -18.78
CA ASP A 45 7.82 9.59 -18.52
C ASP A 45 6.42 9.20 -18.00
N VAL A 46 5.79 8.19 -18.60
CA VAL A 46 4.48 7.68 -18.15
C VAL A 46 4.54 7.13 -16.72
N LEU A 47 5.59 6.36 -16.38
CA LEU A 47 5.77 5.86 -15.02
C LEU A 47 5.99 7.00 -14.03
N PHE A 48 6.82 7.97 -14.38
CA PHE A 48 7.09 9.13 -13.54
C PHE A 48 5.84 9.98 -13.33
N GLU A 49 5.06 10.21 -14.39
CA GLU A 49 3.77 10.91 -14.31
C GLU A 49 2.77 10.16 -13.41
N CYS A 50 2.71 8.83 -13.51
CA CYS A 50 1.87 8.02 -12.63
C CYS A 50 2.26 8.21 -11.15
N ARG A 51 3.56 8.19 -10.82
CA ARG A 51 4.05 8.45 -9.46
C ARG A 51 3.73 9.87 -9.00
N ASN A 52 3.93 10.87 -9.84
CA ASN A 52 3.59 12.27 -9.53
C ASN A 52 2.10 12.44 -9.23
N ASN A 53 1.23 11.82 -10.02
CA ASN A 53 -0.21 11.91 -9.82
C ASN A 53 -0.65 11.20 -8.54
N ALA A 54 -0.07 10.05 -8.23
CA ALA A 54 -0.30 9.36 -6.97
C ALA A 54 0.25 10.15 -5.77
N ALA A 55 1.43 10.76 -5.90
CA ALA A 55 2.01 11.63 -4.86
C ALA A 55 1.08 12.82 -4.54
N LYS A 56 0.53 13.47 -5.57
CA LYS A 56 -0.47 14.53 -5.41
C LYS A 56 -1.76 14.04 -4.77
N LEU A 57 -2.24 12.84 -5.18
CA LEU A 57 -3.49 12.26 -4.66
C LEU A 57 -3.41 11.97 -3.16
N PHE A 58 -2.26 11.51 -2.69
CA PHE A 58 -2.02 11.15 -1.29
C PHE A 58 -1.26 12.21 -0.49
N ASP A 59 -1.03 13.39 -1.10
CA ASP A 59 -0.37 14.54 -0.48
C ASP A 59 1.01 14.18 0.11
N ILE A 60 1.87 13.59 -0.71
CA ILE A 60 3.26 13.27 -0.40
C ILE A 60 4.21 14.06 -1.32
N GLU A 61 5.32 14.57 -0.77
CA GLU A 61 6.19 15.49 -1.49
C GLU A 61 7.05 14.79 -2.56
N ASN A 62 7.59 13.60 -2.24
CA ASN A 62 8.50 12.91 -3.14
C ASN A 62 7.80 11.77 -3.91
N PRO A 63 7.65 11.88 -5.24
CA PRO A 63 7.06 10.82 -6.06
C PRO A 63 7.87 9.51 -6.08
N GLU A 64 9.16 9.54 -5.71
CA GLU A 64 9.98 8.33 -5.58
C GLU A 64 9.51 7.42 -4.43
N ASN A 65 8.77 7.97 -3.48
CA ASN A 65 8.14 7.23 -2.39
C ASN A 65 6.85 6.48 -2.84
N VAL A 66 6.44 6.64 -4.10
CA VAL A 66 5.33 5.89 -4.69
C VAL A 66 5.88 4.70 -5.46
N ILE A 67 5.63 3.51 -4.96
CA ILE A 67 6.06 2.24 -5.55
C ILE A 67 4.88 1.61 -6.26
N ILE A 68 5.04 1.29 -7.54
CA ILE A 68 4.03 0.60 -8.34
C ILE A 68 4.16 -0.89 -8.07
N THR A 69 3.07 -1.53 -7.67
CA THR A 69 2.99 -2.96 -7.38
C THR A 69 1.95 -3.65 -8.28
N ASN A 70 1.93 -4.97 -8.29
CA ASN A 70 0.96 -5.72 -9.09
C ASN A 70 -0.47 -5.68 -8.50
N ASN A 71 -0.59 -5.42 -7.20
CA ASN A 71 -1.86 -5.34 -6.48
C ASN A 71 -1.62 -4.89 -5.02
N CYS A 72 -2.69 -4.62 -4.28
CA CYS A 72 -2.62 -4.29 -2.86
C CYS A 72 -2.00 -5.40 -2.00
N THR A 73 -2.25 -6.66 -2.34
CA THR A 73 -1.69 -7.82 -1.61
C THR A 73 -0.17 -7.82 -1.65
N THR A 74 0.43 -7.53 -2.81
CA THR A 74 1.89 -7.38 -2.94
C THR A 74 2.39 -6.22 -2.09
N ALA A 75 1.74 -5.06 -2.15
CA ALA A 75 2.10 -3.89 -1.34
C ALA A 75 2.08 -4.20 0.16
N LEU A 76 1.01 -4.83 0.66
CA LEU A 76 0.87 -5.24 2.07
C LEU A 76 1.92 -6.28 2.48
N ASN A 77 2.17 -7.29 1.64
CA ASN A 77 3.22 -8.29 1.91
C ASN A 77 4.61 -7.64 1.98
N THR A 78 4.89 -6.66 1.11
CA THR A 78 6.17 -5.92 1.14
C THR A 78 6.34 -5.22 2.48
N VAL A 79 5.33 -4.52 2.98
CA VAL A 79 5.41 -3.85 4.29
C VAL A 79 5.52 -4.88 5.42
N ILE A 80 4.60 -5.83 5.50
CA ILE A 80 4.52 -6.79 6.60
C ILE A 80 5.80 -7.63 6.72
N LYS A 81 6.24 -8.22 5.61
CA LYS A 81 7.43 -9.09 5.60
C LYS A 81 8.75 -8.31 5.57
N GLY A 82 8.73 -7.09 5.01
CA GLY A 82 9.92 -6.24 4.94
C GLY A 82 10.23 -5.52 6.25
N ILE A 83 9.24 -5.35 7.14
CA ILE A 83 9.41 -4.66 8.42
C ILE A 83 9.59 -5.64 9.58
N LEU A 84 8.75 -6.69 9.65
CA LEU A 84 8.72 -7.59 10.80
C LEU A 84 9.84 -8.62 10.75
N LYS A 85 10.53 -8.79 11.89
CA LYS A 85 11.60 -9.75 12.11
C LYS A 85 11.24 -10.72 13.24
N PRO A 86 11.92 -11.88 13.36
CA PRO A 86 11.74 -12.76 14.51
C PRO A 86 11.86 -12.01 15.83
N GLY A 87 10.89 -12.19 16.71
CA GLY A 87 10.79 -11.49 17.99
C GLY A 87 9.93 -10.24 17.97
N ASP A 88 9.55 -9.71 16.79
CA ASP A 88 8.64 -8.58 16.66
C ASP A 88 7.18 -8.99 16.88
N HIS A 89 6.38 -8.02 17.28
CA HIS A 89 4.93 -8.14 17.41
C HIS A 89 4.22 -7.14 16.49
N ALA A 90 3.10 -7.57 15.90
CA ALA A 90 2.20 -6.71 15.13
C ALA A 90 0.80 -6.62 15.77
N VAL A 91 0.09 -5.55 15.51
CA VAL A 91 -1.33 -5.43 15.85
C VAL A 91 -2.14 -5.18 14.59
N ILE A 92 -3.26 -5.86 14.44
CA ILE A 92 -4.19 -5.70 13.32
C ILE A 92 -5.60 -5.46 13.81
N SER A 93 -6.46 -4.87 12.97
CA SER A 93 -7.89 -4.79 13.30
C SER A 93 -8.60 -6.13 13.11
N SER A 94 -9.74 -6.32 13.78
CA SER A 94 -10.60 -7.49 13.55
C SER A 94 -11.30 -7.48 12.18
N TYR A 95 -11.15 -6.41 11.38
CA TYR A 95 -11.79 -6.24 10.08
C TYR A 95 -10.85 -6.39 8.89
N GLU A 96 -9.66 -6.95 9.11
CA GLU A 96 -8.64 -7.05 8.08
C GLU A 96 -9.00 -8.03 6.94
N HIS A 97 -8.53 -7.68 5.76
CA HIS A 97 -8.54 -8.57 4.62
C HIS A 97 -7.49 -9.70 4.78
N ASN A 98 -7.72 -10.85 4.13
CA ASN A 98 -6.76 -11.97 4.11
C ASN A 98 -5.35 -11.59 3.62
N ALA A 99 -5.21 -10.50 2.87
CA ALA A 99 -3.91 -9.97 2.42
C ALA A 99 -3.04 -9.46 3.59
N VAL A 100 -3.65 -9.20 4.75
CA VAL A 100 -2.97 -8.84 6.01
C VAL A 100 -2.83 -10.07 6.92
N VAL A 101 -3.91 -10.83 7.11
CA VAL A 101 -3.91 -11.96 8.06
C VAL A 101 -2.97 -13.08 7.63
N ARG A 102 -3.02 -13.49 6.35
CA ARG A 102 -2.23 -14.64 5.86
C ARG A 102 -0.72 -14.44 5.93
N PRO A 103 -0.13 -13.28 5.53
CA PRO A 103 1.31 -13.08 5.73
C PRO A 103 1.72 -13.05 7.20
N LEU A 104 0.89 -12.58 8.12
CA LEU A 104 1.16 -12.63 9.55
C LEU A 104 1.10 -14.07 10.09
N GLU A 105 0.09 -14.85 9.70
CA GLU A 105 0.04 -16.30 10.04
C GLU A 105 1.28 -17.04 9.52
N TYR A 106 1.73 -16.72 8.30
CA TYR A 106 2.98 -17.28 7.77
C TYR A 106 4.19 -16.89 8.63
N LEU A 107 4.28 -15.63 9.07
CA LEU A 107 5.41 -15.14 9.87
C LEU A 107 5.43 -15.69 11.30
N LYS A 108 4.31 -16.21 11.83
CA LYS A 108 4.30 -16.92 13.14
C LYS A 108 5.30 -18.06 13.19
N SER A 109 5.40 -18.85 12.11
CA SER A 109 6.39 -19.93 12.02
C SER A 109 7.84 -19.45 12.05
N ASN A 110 8.03 -18.14 11.80
CA ASN A 110 9.33 -17.47 11.81
C ASN A 110 9.55 -16.61 13.06
N GLY A 111 8.75 -16.80 14.11
CA GLY A 111 8.93 -16.12 15.39
C GLY A 111 8.38 -14.70 15.47
N VAL A 112 7.47 -14.30 14.57
CA VAL A 112 6.71 -13.05 14.68
C VAL A 112 5.38 -13.36 15.39
N GLU A 113 4.98 -12.51 16.33
CA GLU A 113 3.66 -12.60 16.97
C GLU A 113 2.73 -11.52 16.43
N TYR A 114 1.41 -11.72 16.52
CA TYR A 114 0.45 -10.66 16.32
C TYR A 114 -0.77 -10.78 17.22
N SER A 115 -1.39 -9.63 17.50
CA SER A 115 -2.65 -9.49 18.24
C SER A 115 -3.71 -8.83 17.37
N VAL A 116 -4.97 -9.18 17.61
CA VAL A 116 -6.12 -8.59 16.93
C VAL A 116 -6.79 -7.60 17.88
N ALA A 117 -6.93 -6.35 17.45
CA ALA A 117 -7.69 -5.33 18.13
C ALA A 117 -9.14 -5.36 17.65
N ASP A 118 -10.08 -5.61 18.54
CA ASP A 118 -11.51 -5.63 18.21
C ASP A 118 -11.99 -4.23 17.80
N VAL A 119 -12.72 -4.19 16.70
CA VAL A 119 -13.39 -2.97 16.21
C VAL A 119 -14.81 -2.92 16.75
N ASP A 120 -15.11 -1.85 17.48
CA ASP A 120 -16.50 -1.51 17.82
C ASP A 120 -17.00 -0.45 16.82
N TYR A 121 -17.97 -0.84 15.98
CA TYR A 121 -18.47 0.04 14.91
C TYR A 121 -19.30 1.23 15.43
N ASN A 122 -19.79 1.16 16.67
CA ASN A 122 -20.58 2.21 17.32
C ASN A 122 -19.73 3.11 18.22
N ASP A 123 -18.52 2.66 18.61
CA ASP A 123 -17.68 3.36 19.58
C ASP A 123 -16.22 3.43 19.11
N THR A 124 -15.89 4.59 18.55
CA THR A 124 -14.51 4.89 18.09
C THR A 124 -13.51 4.90 19.25
N GLU A 125 -13.89 5.40 20.44
CA GLU A 125 -12.99 5.46 21.61
C GLU A 125 -12.67 4.05 22.10
N LYS A 126 -13.66 3.17 22.13
CA LYS A 126 -13.47 1.77 22.48
C LYS A 126 -12.56 1.06 21.47
N THR A 127 -12.75 1.30 20.16
CA THR A 127 -11.85 0.78 19.12
C THR A 127 -10.41 1.21 19.37
N ILE A 128 -10.15 2.50 19.58
CA ILE A 128 -8.80 3.02 19.85
C ILE A 128 -8.24 2.43 21.16
N GLY A 129 -9.09 2.31 22.19
CA GLY A 129 -8.72 1.66 23.44
C GLY A 129 -8.31 0.20 23.27
N ASN A 130 -8.95 -0.53 22.36
CA ASN A 130 -8.60 -1.91 22.05
C ASN A 130 -7.23 -2.01 21.33
N PHE A 131 -6.92 -1.11 20.40
CA PHE A 131 -5.57 -1.02 19.83
C PHE A 131 -4.52 -0.75 20.90
N ARG A 132 -4.75 0.22 21.79
CA ARG A 132 -3.84 0.53 22.90
C ARG A 132 -3.58 -0.67 23.80
N LYS A 133 -4.62 -1.43 24.15
CA LYS A 133 -4.51 -2.63 24.99
C LYS A 133 -3.75 -3.76 24.31
N ALA A 134 -3.79 -3.82 22.97
CA ALA A 134 -3.11 -4.84 22.18
C ALA A 134 -1.60 -4.58 22.02
N PHE A 135 -1.12 -3.36 22.34
CA PHE A 135 0.31 -3.03 22.24
C PHE A 135 1.12 -3.77 23.30
N LYS A 136 2.27 -4.29 22.89
CA LYS A 136 3.31 -4.91 23.70
C LYS A 136 4.61 -4.10 23.56
N GLU A 137 5.57 -4.35 24.40
CA GLU A 137 6.89 -3.71 24.38
C GLU A 137 7.62 -3.89 23.03
N ASN A 138 7.45 -5.06 22.41
CA ASN A 138 8.01 -5.44 21.12
C ASN A 138 7.05 -5.18 19.94
N THR A 139 5.98 -4.40 20.09
CA THR A 139 5.09 -4.04 18.98
C THR A 139 5.81 -3.13 18.01
N LYS A 140 6.00 -3.60 16.78
CA LYS A 140 6.75 -2.91 15.73
C LYS A 140 5.86 -2.29 14.66
N LEU A 141 4.75 -2.94 14.33
CA LEU A 141 3.87 -2.55 13.23
C LEU A 141 2.39 -2.70 13.62
N VAL A 142 1.60 -1.71 13.26
CA VAL A 142 0.14 -1.82 13.21
C VAL A 142 -0.29 -1.82 11.76
N VAL A 143 -1.16 -2.77 11.37
CA VAL A 143 -1.81 -2.75 10.05
C VAL A 143 -3.31 -2.63 10.27
N CYS A 144 -3.93 -1.63 9.61
CA CYS A 144 -5.35 -1.35 9.77
C CYS A 144 -5.99 -1.01 8.43
N THR A 145 -7.04 -1.75 8.07
CA THR A 145 -7.85 -1.39 6.90
C THR A 145 -8.56 -0.05 7.14
N HIS A 146 -8.57 0.83 6.12
CA HIS A 146 -9.30 2.09 6.21
C HIS A 146 -10.81 1.89 6.11
N ALA A 147 -11.25 0.92 5.28
CA ALA A 147 -12.62 0.47 5.27
C ALA A 147 -12.71 -1.01 4.91
N SER A 148 -13.55 -1.73 5.67
CA SER A 148 -13.77 -3.15 5.44
C SER A 148 -14.55 -3.38 4.13
N ASN A 149 -14.05 -4.29 3.31
CA ASN A 149 -14.73 -4.74 2.09
C ASN A 149 -15.97 -5.61 2.38
N VAL A 150 -16.08 -6.13 3.58
CA VAL A 150 -17.21 -6.99 4.01
C VAL A 150 -18.29 -6.18 4.71
N PHE A 151 -17.89 -5.33 5.67
CA PHE A 151 -18.84 -4.59 6.51
C PHE A 151 -19.15 -3.19 5.99
N GLY A 152 -18.34 -2.63 5.06
CA GLY A 152 -18.48 -1.26 4.57
C GLY A 152 -18.23 -0.18 5.64
N ILE A 153 -17.61 -0.55 6.76
CA ILE A 153 -17.33 0.33 7.90
C ILE A 153 -15.97 0.96 7.72
N LYS A 154 -15.90 2.29 7.89
CA LYS A 154 -14.66 3.06 7.89
C LYS A 154 -14.05 3.11 9.30
N LEU A 155 -12.76 2.78 9.42
CA LEU A 155 -12.01 2.83 10.66
C LEU A 155 -11.32 4.21 10.83
N PRO A 156 -11.06 4.64 12.08
CA PRO A 156 -10.46 5.93 12.41
C PRO A 156 -8.92 5.89 12.25
N ILE A 157 -8.42 5.63 11.04
CA ILE A 157 -6.99 5.35 10.79
C ILE A 157 -6.08 6.50 11.22
N GLN A 158 -6.50 7.78 11.10
CA GLN A 158 -5.69 8.92 11.53
C GLN A 158 -5.45 8.90 13.04
N ARG A 159 -6.46 8.53 13.82
CA ARG A 159 -6.36 8.46 15.28
C ARG A 159 -5.54 7.25 15.73
N ILE A 160 -5.68 6.12 15.03
CA ILE A 160 -4.88 4.93 15.29
C ILE A 160 -3.42 5.21 14.94
N ALA A 161 -3.14 5.85 13.80
CA ALA A 161 -1.80 6.26 13.40
C ALA A 161 -1.15 7.20 14.42
N ALA A 162 -1.88 8.21 14.90
CA ALA A 162 -1.40 9.11 15.96
C ALA A 162 -1.08 8.34 17.28
N LEU A 163 -1.92 7.37 17.65
CA LEU A 163 -1.64 6.50 18.79
C LEU A 163 -0.36 5.68 18.57
N CYS A 164 -0.14 5.14 17.37
CA CYS A 164 1.08 4.41 17.01
C CYS A 164 2.31 5.31 17.11
N LYS A 165 2.24 6.51 16.56
CA LYS A 165 3.32 7.52 16.60
C LYS A 165 3.77 7.83 18.03
N LEU A 166 2.79 8.03 18.94
CA LEU A 166 3.07 8.30 20.37
C LEU A 166 3.79 7.15 21.06
N ASN A 167 3.70 5.93 20.53
CA ASN A 167 4.33 4.73 21.09
C ASN A 167 5.55 4.25 20.26
N GLY A 168 5.99 5.02 19.25
CA GLY A 168 7.12 4.63 18.40
C GLY A 168 6.84 3.42 17.51
N ILE A 169 5.57 3.14 17.20
CA ILE A 169 5.10 2.00 16.40
C ILE A 169 4.80 2.48 14.98
N LEU A 170 5.25 1.74 13.99
CA LEU A 170 4.95 2.01 12.57
C LEU A 170 3.49 1.68 12.24
N PHE A 171 2.88 2.50 11.37
CA PHE A 171 1.49 2.31 10.97
C PHE A 171 1.33 2.15 9.46
N CYS A 172 0.69 1.05 9.05
CA CYS A 172 0.33 0.75 7.66
C CYS A 172 -1.19 0.73 7.49
N THR A 173 -1.71 1.41 6.47
CA THR A 173 -3.13 1.34 6.13
C THR A 173 -3.37 0.57 4.84
N ASP A 174 -4.33 -0.37 4.88
CA ASP A 174 -4.95 -0.94 3.67
C ASP A 174 -6.06 -0.01 3.19
N ALA A 175 -5.76 0.75 2.13
CA ALA A 175 -6.68 1.68 1.50
C ALA A 175 -7.34 1.13 0.23
N ALA A 176 -7.36 -0.20 0.04
CA ALA A 176 -7.87 -0.82 -1.19
C ALA A 176 -9.33 -0.45 -1.51
N GLN A 177 -10.16 -0.18 -0.50
CA GLN A 177 -11.55 0.23 -0.69
C GLN A 177 -11.74 1.75 -0.70
N THR A 178 -10.76 2.53 -0.28
CA THR A 178 -10.94 3.96 -0.01
C THR A 178 -10.08 4.88 -0.87
N ALA A 179 -8.94 4.39 -1.39
CA ALA A 179 -8.09 5.18 -2.29
C ALA A 179 -8.87 5.65 -3.53
N GLY A 180 -8.84 6.95 -3.80
CA GLY A 180 -9.61 7.57 -4.89
C GLY A 180 -11.09 7.84 -4.57
N ILE A 181 -11.61 7.37 -3.42
CA ILE A 181 -13.01 7.55 -2.98
C ILE A 181 -13.09 8.46 -1.76
N ILE A 182 -12.22 8.23 -0.78
CA ILE A 182 -12.14 9.03 0.45
C ILE A 182 -10.78 9.73 0.44
N PRO A 183 -10.72 11.05 0.66
CA PRO A 183 -9.44 11.76 0.75
C PRO A 183 -8.55 11.20 1.86
N ILE A 184 -7.29 10.95 1.53
CA ILE A 184 -6.25 10.53 2.49
C ILE A 184 -5.04 11.43 2.23
N SER A 185 -4.66 12.24 3.21
CA SER A 185 -3.44 13.06 3.18
C SER A 185 -2.39 12.42 4.09
N LEU A 186 -1.27 12.01 3.51
CA LEU A 186 -0.15 11.46 4.27
C LEU A 186 0.65 12.56 4.96
N LYS A 187 0.73 13.75 4.36
CA LYS A 187 1.41 14.93 4.95
C LYS A 187 0.82 15.33 6.30
N ASN A 188 -0.52 15.21 6.42
CA ASN A 188 -1.25 15.63 7.62
C ASN A 188 -1.67 14.44 8.50
N SER A 189 -0.96 13.34 8.41
CA SER A 189 -1.23 12.13 9.18
C SER A 189 0.07 11.45 9.62
N ASP A 190 -0.01 10.63 10.65
CA ASP A 190 1.09 9.81 11.13
C ASP A 190 1.09 8.41 10.47
N ILE A 191 0.58 8.32 9.24
CA ILE A 191 0.56 7.07 8.46
C ILE A 191 1.93 6.89 7.80
N ASP A 192 2.61 5.79 8.10
CA ASP A 192 3.93 5.46 7.54
C ASP A 192 3.82 4.80 6.16
N TYR A 193 2.83 3.93 5.97
CA TYR A 193 2.64 3.19 4.72
C TYR A 193 1.18 3.18 4.32
N LEU A 194 0.93 3.41 3.02
CA LEU A 194 -0.39 3.24 2.42
C LEU A 194 -0.31 2.22 1.30
N CYS A 195 -1.14 1.19 1.37
CA CYS A 195 -1.26 0.14 0.36
C CYS A 195 -2.61 0.22 -0.33
N THR A 196 -2.65 0.14 -1.66
CA THR A 196 -3.91 0.17 -2.40
C THR A 196 -3.89 -0.62 -3.69
N ALA A 197 -5.08 -0.97 -4.18
CA ALA A 197 -5.29 -1.59 -5.48
C ALA A 197 -5.60 -0.53 -6.55
N GLY A 198 -4.99 -0.63 -7.71
CA GLY A 198 -5.25 0.29 -8.82
C GLY A 198 -6.60 0.07 -9.49
N HIS A 199 -7.13 -1.14 -9.46
CA HIS A 199 -8.33 -1.53 -10.23
C HIS A 199 -9.68 -1.26 -9.53
N LYS A 200 -9.67 -0.70 -8.32
CA LYS A 200 -10.87 -0.30 -7.55
C LYS A 200 -11.12 1.21 -7.69
N GLY A 201 -11.15 1.97 -6.62
CA GLY A 201 -11.47 3.39 -6.64
C GLY A 201 -10.54 4.26 -7.48
N LEU A 202 -9.35 3.78 -7.84
CA LEU A 202 -8.44 4.46 -8.77
C LEU A 202 -8.75 4.18 -10.26
N TYR A 203 -9.73 3.32 -10.57
CA TYR A 203 -10.22 2.99 -11.91
C TYR A 203 -9.17 2.40 -12.87
N GLY A 204 -7.99 2.03 -12.41
CA GLY A 204 -6.95 1.42 -13.21
C GLY A 204 -7.27 -0.02 -13.65
N PRO A 205 -6.45 -0.64 -14.49
CA PRO A 205 -6.60 -2.05 -14.85
C PRO A 205 -6.30 -2.99 -13.66
N MET A 206 -6.80 -4.22 -13.73
CA MET A 206 -6.35 -5.30 -12.85
C MET A 206 -4.86 -5.55 -13.08
N GLY A 207 -4.18 -6.09 -12.05
CA GLY A 207 -2.73 -6.28 -12.10
C GLY A 207 -1.94 -5.01 -11.75
N THR A 208 -2.58 -4.02 -11.11
CA THR A 208 -1.93 -2.78 -10.64
C THR A 208 -2.28 -2.48 -9.18
N GLY A 209 -1.32 -1.91 -8.46
CA GLY A 209 -1.45 -1.44 -7.10
C GLY A 209 -0.36 -0.43 -6.76
N LEU A 210 -0.44 0.16 -5.59
CA LEU A 210 0.53 1.12 -5.10
C LEU A 210 0.88 0.81 -3.64
N LEU A 211 2.17 0.99 -3.33
CA LEU A 211 2.69 1.19 -1.98
C LEU A 211 3.22 2.62 -1.92
N VAL A 212 2.70 3.43 -0.99
CA VAL A 212 3.20 4.78 -0.74
C VAL A 212 3.90 4.79 0.61
N ILE A 213 5.16 5.22 0.64
CA ILE A 213 6.02 5.23 1.82
C ILE A 213 6.16 6.68 2.31
N ASN A 214 5.69 6.93 3.54
CA ASN A 214 5.80 8.22 4.24
C ASN A 214 6.62 8.05 5.54
N SER A 215 7.66 7.23 5.49
CA SER A 215 8.50 6.87 6.63
C SER A 215 9.96 6.83 6.21
N ASP A 216 10.86 7.09 7.15
CA ASP A 216 12.30 6.85 6.96
C ASP A 216 12.65 5.37 7.03
N THR A 217 11.80 4.55 7.64
CA THR A 217 11.96 3.10 7.67
C THR A 217 11.47 2.50 6.34
N ILE A 218 12.41 1.98 5.55
CA ILE A 218 12.12 1.37 4.25
C ILE A 218 11.94 -0.14 4.44
N PRO A 219 10.81 -0.72 4.00
CA PRO A 219 10.64 -2.17 4.02
C PRO A 219 11.69 -2.87 3.18
N GLU A 220 12.20 -4.01 3.65
CA GLU A 220 13.06 -4.87 2.83
C GLU A 220 12.28 -5.35 1.60
N SER A 221 12.99 -5.46 0.47
CA SER A 221 12.40 -5.96 -0.76
C SER A 221 11.81 -7.36 -0.60
N LEU A 222 10.57 -7.55 -1.04
CA LEU A 222 9.91 -8.85 -1.08
C LEU A 222 10.57 -9.77 -2.13
N ILE A 223 11.04 -9.21 -3.22
CA ILE A 223 11.65 -9.91 -4.35
C ILE A 223 12.99 -9.25 -4.64
N GLN A 224 14.06 -10.06 -4.72
CA GLN A 224 15.38 -9.58 -5.11
C GLN A 224 15.59 -9.84 -6.60
N GLY A 225 16.21 -8.86 -7.29
CA GLY A 225 16.52 -8.96 -8.71
C GLY A 225 16.19 -7.69 -9.48
N GLY A 226 16.16 -7.81 -10.78
CA GLY A 226 16.00 -6.68 -11.67
C GLY A 226 17.33 -5.99 -11.98
N THR A 227 17.33 -5.16 -13.01
CA THR A 227 18.48 -4.38 -13.42
C THR A 227 18.07 -2.92 -13.42
N GLY A 228 18.32 -2.24 -12.32
CA GLY A 228 18.13 -0.79 -12.22
C GLY A 228 19.26 -0.01 -12.90
N SER A 229 19.27 1.31 -12.72
CA SER A 229 20.30 2.23 -13.23
C SER A 229 21.74 1.91 -12.77
N LEU A 230 21.89 1.12 -11.71
CA LEU A 230 23.16 0.70 -11.13
C LEU A 230 23.32 -0.83 -11.19
N SER A 231 23.09 -1.41 -12.37
CA SER A 231 23.14 -2.87 -12.59
C SER A 231 24.48 -3.56 -12.23
N ALA A 232 25.55 -2.80 -12.07
CA ALA A 232 26.85 -3.31 -11.60
C ALA A 232 26.89 -3.54 -10.07
N GLN A 233 25.95 -3.04 -9.31
CA GLN A 233 25.89 -3.23 -7.86
C GLN A 233 25.10 -4.49 -7.52
N VAL A 234 25.65 -5.32 -6.65
CA VAL A 234 25.04 -6.59 -6.21
C VAL A 234 23.87 -6.32 -5.25
N ASN A 235 23.95 -5.26 -4.45
CA ASN A 235 22.91 -4.90 -3.52
C ASN A 235 21.82 -4.09 -4.22
N GLN A 236 20.55 -4.39 -3.89
CA GLN A 236 19.42 -3.62 -4.39
C GLN A 236 19.41 -2.22 -3.78
N ILE A 237 19.27 -1.21 -4.63
CA ILE A 237 19.30 0.19 -4.22
C ILE A 237 18.06 0.91 -4.70
N GLY A 238 17.53 1.75 -3.81
CA GLY A 238 16.43 2.67 -4.11
C GLY A 238 15.03 2.11 -3.84
N ARG A 239 14.14 3.03 -3.49
CA ARG A 239 12.74 2.75 -3.14
C ARG A 239 11.88 2.31 -4.34
N ALA A 240 12.31 2.65 -5.55
CA ALA A 240 11.55 2.44 -6.78
C ALA A 240 11.64 1.03 -7.38
N HIS A 241 12.36 0.11 -6.75
CA HIS A 241 12.65 -1.23 -7.25
C HIS A 241 12.13 -2.34 -6.30
N VAL A 242 11.13 -2.04 -5.48
CA VAL A 242 10.46 -3.03 -4.62
C VAL A 242 9.50 -3.88 -5.43
#